data_f6a1186535706975127c7fbd3d8bdd55
#
_entry.id   f6a1186535706975127c7fbd3d8bdd55
#
_cell.length_a   1.000
_cell.length_b   1.000
_cell.length_c   1.000
_cell.angle_alpha   90.00
_cell.angle_beta   90.00
_cell.angle_gamma   90.00
#
_symmetry.space_group_name_H-M   'P 1'
#
loop_
_entity.id
_entity.type
_entity.pdbx_description
1 polymer ?
#
loop_
_entity_poly.entity_id
_entity_poly.type
_entity_poly.pdbx_seq_one_letter_code
_entity_poly.pdbx_strand_id
1 'polypeptide(L)'
;HNSEWFIRNLNHLGRVDDALTVATNLISMPRIARSKQVKPDPDQSFQEGGSCWQFGRDRLFETILRWELWDVAAGLADTPFLEPGTDFDDRWKREQLLAVAGFGKGDAEAGKAALARLEAIEAEERAGRARSGDEAEAKARDEGKSAADISKAMADAMQPYTDRVETLQGPLAELRLHAAIASGDGEAARASLEAMSDKQRGGIDKTRLAQIYLALGNNEKALELAKAHADSGKQQLQPQALLASVQWQAGKQDEAKATFEHVRTLAAAADRADCGKSLPPLTRLAPIAEAAGIEGDWRIPQTPADDIGERPDLDSLGPLEWTAWQAGAWTAVAADGTPVSSGDYAGKPHVILLTLGMACEHCNDQVKAFVDAASQFEEAGLPVLVISTDSAEDVAMSSESLPLTALSGADGEAFRALDAWDDFESIPMHATCYVSADGRMRWQHNGYEPFMLPDFLLQEIKRLDQLVARPACLDRR
;
A
#
# COMPACT_ATOMS: atom_id res chain seq x y z
N HIS A 1 7.19 2.64 9.75
CA HIS A 1 7.00 3.99 10.31
C HIS A 1 8.08 4.97 9.82
N ASN A 2 9.38 4.69 10.03
CA ASN A 2 10.45 5.58 9.58
C ASN A 2 10.45 5.74 8.05
N SER A 3 10.25 4.67 7.29
CA SER A 3 10.15 4.72 5.83
C SER A 3 8.96 5.55 5.35
N GLU A 4 7.84 5.51 6.05
CA GLU A 4 6.67 6.36 5.78
C GLU A 4 7.01 7.85 5.90
N TRP A 5 7.70 8.25 6.99
CA TRP A 5 8.18 9.62 7.17
C TRP A 5 9.22 10.02 6.13
N PHE A 6 10.07 9.08 5.75
CA PHE A 6 11.08 9.30 4.71
C PHE A 6 10.42 9.59 3.35
N ILE A 7 9.43 8.81 2.93
CA ILE A 7 8.67 9.04 1.69
C ILE A 7 8.03 10.44 1.71
N ARG A 8 7.47 10.84 2.85
CA ARG A 8 6.87 12.17 3.01
C ARG A 8 7.90 13.29 2.77
N ASN A 9 9.11 13.15 3.34
CA ASN A 9 10.18 14.12 3.12
C ASN A 9 10.66 14.13 1.66
N LEU A 10 10.77 12.97 1.02
CA LEU A 10 11.10 12.85 -0.41
C LEU A 10 10.08 13.58 -1.27
N ASN A 11 8.78 13.44 -0.97
CA ASN A 11 7.71 14.18 -1.63
C ASN A 11 7.83 15.70 -1.43
N HIS A 12 8.23 16.16 -0.25
CA HIS A 12 8.44 17.60 0.00
C HIS A 12 9.57 18.18 -0.83
N LEU A 13 10.62 17.38 -1.08
CA LEU A 13 11.80 17.78 -1.86
C LEU A 13 11.60 17.60 -3.38
N GLY A 14 10.55 16.91 -3.82
CA GLY A 14 10.36 16.56 -5.24
C GLY A 14 11.23 15.38 -5.72
N ARG A 15 11.75 14.54 -4.80
CA ARG A 15 12.43 13.28 -5.10
C ARG A 15 11.40 12.18 -5.30
N VAL A 16 10.69 12.25 -6.40
CA VAL A 16 9.48 11.47 -6.66
C VAL A 16 9.81 10.00 -6.97
N ASP A 17 10.93 9.77 -7.67
CA ASP A 17 11.39 8.41 -7.96
C ASP A 17 11.72 7.63 -6.70
N ASP A 18 12.46 8.27 -5.80
CA ASP A 18 12.80 7.66 -4.52
C ASP A 18 11.55 7.45 -3.67
N ALA A 19 10.61 8.41 -3.69
CA ALA A 19 9.34 8.28 -2.97
C ALA A 19 8.52 7.07 -3.47
N LEU A 20 8.41 6.91 -4.80
CA LEU A 20 7.76 5.74 -5.43
C LEU A 20 8.49 4.45 -5.08
N THR A 21 9.81 4.44 -5.15
CA THR A 21 10.65 3.27 -4.85
C THR A 21 10.42 2.80 -3.42
N VAL A 22 10.53 3.69 -2.43
CA VAL A 22 10.35 3.30 -1.03
C VAL A 22 8.88 2.92 -0.73
N ALA A 23 7.89 3.61 -1.32
CA ALA A 23 6.48 3.29 -1.12
C ALA A 23 6.13 1.89 -1.69
N THR A 24 6.57 1.60 -2.91
CA THR A 24 6.34 0.29 -3.53
C THR A 24 7.10 -0.83 -2.82
N ASN A 25 8.30 -0.55 -2.28
CA ASN A 25 9.03 -1.51 -1.45
C ASN A 25 8.26 -1.86 -0.17
N LEU A 26 7.67 -0.88 0.53
CA LEU A 26 6.82 -1.14 1.70
C LEU A 26 5.62 -2.04 1.35
N ILE A 27 4.98 -1.81 0.20
CA ILE A 27 3.87 -2.65 -0.27
C ILE A 27 4.35 -4.07 -0.59
N SER A 28 5.58 -4.21 -1.10
CA SER A 28 6.17 -5.49 -1.50
C SER A 28 6.66 -6.33 -0.32
N MET A 29 6.72 -5.78 0.89
CA MET A 29 7.08 -6.55 2.08
C MET A 29 6.08 -7.66 2.34
N PRO A 30 6.53 -8.81 2.89
CA PRO A 30 5.64 -9.90 3.29
C PRO A 30 4.60 -9.44 4.30
N ARG A 31 3.35 -9.84 4.08
CA ARG A 31 2.28 -9.67 5.06
C ARG A 31 2.36 -10.80 6.07
N ILE A 32 2.38 -10.48 7.34
CA ILE A 32 2.40 -11.45 8.42
C ILE A 32 1.03 -11.43 9.11
N ALA A 33 0.37 -12.57 9.14
CA ALA A 33 -0.87 -12.72 9.89
C ALA A 33 -0.62 -12.48 11.39
N ARG A 34 -1.43 -11.63 12.01
CA ARG A 34 -1.26 -11.27 13.43
C ARG A 34 -1.92 -12.25 14.39
N SER A 35 -2.46 -13.36 13.91
CA SER A 35 -3.03 -14.38 14.79
C SER A 35 -1.94 -15.04 15.62
N LYS A 36 -2.03 -14.86 16.94
CA LYS A 36 -1.22 -15.57 17.93
C LYS A 36 -1.99 -16.74 18.57
N GLN A 37 -3.13 -17.10 18.02
CA GLN A 37 -4.00 -18.12 18.58
C GLN A 37 -3.83 -19.43 17.84
N VAL A 38 -3.76 -20.53 18.57
CA VAL A 38 -3.72 -21.90 18.02
C VAL A 38 -4.98 -22.23 17.21
N LYS A 39 -6.09 -21.56 17.50
CA LYS A 39 -7.33 -21.59 16.70
C LYS A 39 -7.68 -20.17 16.27
N PRO A 40 -7.06 -19.67 15.21
CA PRO A 40 -7.32 -18.32 14.72
C PRO A 40 -8.75 -18.18 14.24
N ASP A 41 -9.34 -17.02 14.53
CA ASP A 41 -10.58 -16.62 13.86
C ASP A 41 -10.26 -16.44 12.36
N PRO A 42 -10.94 -17.16 11.46
CA PRO A 42 -10.73 -17.05 10.02
C PRO A 42 -10.86 -15.62 9.50
N ASP A 43 -11.66 -14.78 10.16
CA ASP A 43 -11.87 -13.38 9.78
C ASP A 43 -10.75 -12.44 10.25
N GLN A 44 -9.75 -12.93 11.00
CA GLN A 44 -8.63 -12.13 11.54
C GLN A 44 -7.27 -12.52 10.96
N SER A 45 -7.23 -13.05 9.75
CA SER A 45 -6.00 -13.56 9.13
C SER A 45 -4.93 -12.48 8.89
N PHE A 46 -5.34 -11.25 8.54
CA PHE A 46 -4.42 -10.13 8.34
C PHE A 46 -5.06 -8.81 8.76
N GLN A 47 -4.36 -8.04 9.56
CA GLN A 47 -4.77 -6.68 9.90
C GLN A 47 -4.03 -5.70 8.99
N GLU A 48 -4.73 -5.08 8.05
CA GLU A 48 -4.19 -4.07 7.14
C GLU A 48 -3.73 -2.83 7.92
N GLY A 49 -4.53 -2.39 8.87
CA GLY A 49 -4.27 -1.19 9.68
C GLY A 49 -2.95 -1.22 10.43
N GLY A 50 -2.08 -0.22 10.17
CA GLY A 50 -0.76 -0.08 10.78
C GLY A 50 0.31 -1.02 10.21
N SER A 51 0.02 -1.71 9.10
CA SER A 51 0.98 -2.56 8.39
C SER A 51 1.89 -1.78 7.45
N CYS A 52 3.02 -2.38 7.04
CA CYS A 52 3.89 -1.83 6.00
C CYS A 52 3.12 -1.63 4.70
N TRP A 53 2.24 -2.55 4.35
CA TRP A 53 1.39 -2.49 3.17
C TRP A 53 0.50 -1.24 3.18
N GLN A 54 -0.23 -0.98 4.28
CA GLN A 54 -1.07 0.21 4.40
C GLN A 54 -0.24 1.49 4.30
N PHE A 55 0.84 1.61 5.09
CA PHE A 55 1.70 2.79 5.03
C PHE A 55 2.30 3.02 3.64
N GLY A 56 2.70 1.94 2.96
CA GLY A 56 3.19 1.99 1.60
C GLY A 56 2.14 2.51 0.63
N ARG A 57 0.90 2.01 0.73
CA ARG A 57 -0.22 2.43 -0.12
C ARG A 57 -0.61 3.88 0.10
N ASP A 58 -0.78 4.30 1.35
CA ASP A 58 -1.13 5.69 1.67
C ASP A 58 -0.11 6.66 1.06
N ARG A 59 1.17 6.32 1.14
CA ARG A 59 2.26 7.13 0.57
C ARG A 59 2.37 7.03 -0.95
N LEU A 60 2.08 5.87 -1.52
CA LEU A 60 1.99 5.72 -2.97
C LEU A 60 0.85 6.58 -3.54
N PHE A 61 -0.32 6.55 -2.92
CA PHE A 61 -1.47 7.35 -3.34
C PHE A 61 -1.17 8.85 -3.21
N GLU A 62 -0.60 9.27 -2.07
CA GLU A 62 -0.16 10.65 -1.88
C GLU A 62 0.83 11.09 -2.97
N THR A 63 1.84 10.26 -3.27
CA THR A 63 2.86 10.58 -4.27
C THR A 63 2.24 10.72 -5.67
N ILE A 64 1.41 9.77 -6.06
CA ILE A 64 0.74 9.80 -7.37
C ILE A 64 -0.16 11.04 -7.50
N LEU A 65 -1.00 11.32 -6.51
CA LEU A 65 -1.92 12.47 -6.53
C LEU A 65 -1.18 13.81 -6.48
N ARG A 66 -0.16 13.92 -5.63
CA ARG A 66 0.63 15.15 -5.44
C ARG A 66 1.40 15.54 -6.70
N TRP A 67 1.97 14.55 -7.38
CA TRP A 67 2.81 14.76 -8.55
C TRP A 67 2.10 14.50 -9.87
N GLU A 68 0.80 14.22 -9.82
CA GLU A 68 -0.07 13.98 -10.98
C GLU A 68 0.47 12.89 -11.91
N LEU A 69 0.88 11.76 -11.31
CA LEU A 69 1.50 10.64 -12.01
C LEU A 69 0.42 9.71 -12.60
N TRP A 70 -0.39 10.24 -13.49
CA TRP A 70 -1.58 9.54 -14.01
C TRP A 70 -1.24 8.27 -14.79
N ASP A 71 -0.11 8.24 -15.49
CA ASP A 71 0.37 7.04 -16.18
C ASP A 71 0.80 5.95 -15.21
N VAL A 72 1.40 6.33 -14.06
CA VAL A 72 1.73 5.39 -12.98
C VAL A 72 0.45 4.80 -12.39
N ALA A 73 -0.55 5.62 -12.07
CA ALA A 73 -1.83 5.13 -11.57
C ALA A 73 -2.48 4.12 -12.54
N ALA A 74 -2.54 4.46 -13.83
CA ALA A 74 -3.10 3.58 -14.85
C ALA A 74 -2.31 2.28 -15.00
N GLY A 75 -0.98 2.34 -14.98
CA GLY A 75 -0.11 1.16 -15.10
C GLY A 75 -0.11 0.24 -13.88
N LEU A 76 -0.50 0.76 -12.71
CA LEU A 76 -0.59 -0.01 -11.46
C LEU A 76 -2.01 -0.50 -11.13
N ALA A 77 -3.04 -0.06 -11.84
CA ALA A 77 -4.46 -0.28 -11.50
C ALA A 77 -4.82 -1.75 -11.23
N ASP A 78 -4.27 -2.66 -12.05
CA ASP A 78 -4.53 -4.10 -11.99
C ASP A 78 -3.35 -4.90 -11.38
N THR A 79 -2.52 -4.25 -10.59
CA THR A 79 -1.38 -4.87 -9.90
C THR A 79 -1.62 -4.92 -8.39
N PRO A 80 -0.85 -5.73 -7.63
CA PRO A 80 -0.93 -5.76 -6.18
C PRO A 80 -0.65 -4.40 -5.50
N PHE A 81 -0.02 -3.45 -6.19
CA PHE A 81 0.25 -2.11 -5.65
C PHE A 81 -1.03 -1.29 -5.47
N LEU A 82 -2.03 -1.49 -6.34
CA LEU A 82 -3.33 -0.84 -6.27
C LEU A 82 -4.49 -1.85 -6.15
N GLU A 83 -4.24 -3.06 -5.63
CA GLU A 83 -5.31 -4.03 -5.36
C GLU A 83 -6.40 -3.42 -4.45
N PRO A 84 -7.65 -3.83 -4.55
CA PRO A 84 -8.68 -3.41 -3.59
C PRO A 84 -8.31 -3.85 -2.18
N GLY A 85 -8.31 -2.92 -1.23
CA GLY A 85 -8.23 -3.24 0.20
C GLY A 85 -9.55 -3.78 0.74
N THR A 86 -9.51 -4.35 1.94
CA THR A 86 -10.73 -4.82 2.64
C THR A 86 -11.36 -3.71 3.48
N ASP A 87 -10.54 -2.82 4.02
CA ASP A 87 -10.99 -1.70 4.83
C ASP A 87 -11.70 -0.63 4.00
N PHE A 88 -12.70 0.02 4.62
CA PHE A 88 -13.46 1.10 4.00
C PHE A 88 -12.57 2.19 3.42
N ASP A 89 -11.56 2.65 4.16
CA ASP A 89 -10.68 3.75 3.76
C ASP A 89 -9.84 3.37 2.53
N ASP A 90 -9.30 2.16 2.48
CA ASP A 90 -8.51 1.69 1.34
C ASP A 90 -9.36 1.56 0.07
N ARG A 91 -10.61 1.10 0.22
CA ARG A 91 -11.55 0.95 -0.90
C ARG A 91 -11.87 2.29 -1.56
N TRP A 92 -12.32 3.27 -0.78
CA TRP A 92 -12.75 4.55 -1.37
C TRP A 92 -11.57 5.40 -1.86
N LYS A 93 -10.43 5.40 -1.16
CA LYS A 93 -9.22 6.14 -1.58
C LYS A 93 -8.69 5.61 -2.91
N ARG A 94 -8.72 4.28 -3.10
CA ARG A 94 -8.34 3.67 -4.38
C ARG A 94 -9.22 4.16 -5.53
N GLU A 95 -10.53 4.12 -5.36
CA GLU A 95 -11.44 4.55 -6.43
C GLU A 95 -11.34 6.05 -6.70
N GLN A 96 -11.14 6.88 -5.68
CA GLN A 96 -10.84 8.30 -5.86
C GLN A 96 -9.55 8.50 -6.67
N LEU A 97 -8.47 7.80 -6.31
CA LEU A 97 -7.20 7.89 -7.04
C LEU A 97 -7.39 7.54 -8.52
N LEU A 98 -8.02 6.42 -8.81
CA LEU A 98 -8.23 5.95 -10.18
C LEU A 98 -9.15 6.88 -10.98
N ALA A 99 -10.17 7.44 -10.35
CA ALA A 99 -11.06 8.39 -11.01
C ALA A 99 -10.34 9.72 -11.32
N VAL A 100 -9.62 10.29 -10.35
CA VAL A 100 -8.82 11.51 -10.55
C VAL A 100 -7.78 11.29 -11.65
N ALA A 101 -7.10 10.14 -11.64
CA ALA A 101 -6.11 9.79 -12.66
C ALA A 101 -6.73 9.64 -14.04
N GLY A 102 -7.88 8.97 -14.17
CA GLY A 102 -8.61 8.83 -15.43
C GLY A 102 -8.98 10.19 -16.00
N PHE A 103 -9.63 11.05 -15.22
CA PHE A 103 -9.98 12.40 -15.68
C PHE A 103 -8.73 13.26 -15.96
N GLY A 104 -7.70 13.20 -15.12
CA GLY A 104 -6.46 13.94 -15.29
C GLY A 104 -5.66 13.53 -16.52
N LYS A 105 -5.76 12.27 -16.94
CA LYS A 105 -5.16 11.75 -18.19
C LYS A 105 -5.99 12.06 -19.44
N GLY A 106 -7.23 12.52 -19.26
CA GLY A 106 -8.19 12.73 -20.36
C GLY A 106 -8.96 11.46 -20.73
N ASP A 107 -8.83 10.38 -19.97
CA ASP A 107 -9.61 9.14 -20.10
C ASP A 107 -10.91 9.26 -19.28
N ALA A 108 -11.89 9.94 -19.84
CA ALA A 108 -13.15 10.19 -19.16
C ALA A 108 -13.93 8.90 -18.85
N GLU A 109 -13.78 7.85 -19.64
CA GLU A 109 -14.48 6.56 -19.41
C GLU A 109 -13.88 5.83 -18.22
N ALA A 110 -12.56 5.75 -18.11
CA ALA A 110 -11.89 5.21 -16.92
C ALA A 110 -12.26 6.01 -15.67
N GLY A 111 -12.27 7.35 -15.76
CA GLY A 111 -12.67 8.23 -14.66
C GLY A 111 -14.11 7.99 -14.19
N LYS A 112 -15.07 7.90 -15.12
CA LYS A 112 -16.49 7.60 -14.82
C LYS A 112 -16.67 6.20 -14.24
N ALA A 113 -15.95 5.20 -14.74
CA ALA A 113 -16.02 3.84 -14.23
C ALA A 113 -15.56 3.77 -12.75
N ALA A 114 -14.49 4.45 -12.39
CA ALA A 114 -14.02 4.52 -11.01
C ALA A 114 -14.97 5.34 -10.11
N LEU A 115 -15.55 6.45 -10.62
CA LEU A 115 -16.60 7.19 -9.90
C LEU A 115 -17.81 6.31 -9.62
N ALA A 116 -18.27 5.50 -10.58
CA ALA A 116 -19.40 4.59 -10.39
C ALA A 116 -19.10 3.54 -9.29
N ARG A 117 -17.86 3.04 -9.19
CA ARG A 117 -17.45 2.14 -8.11
C ARG A 117 -17.44 2.84 -6.75
N LEU A 118 -17.03 4.12 -6.69
CA LEU A 118 -17.11 4.90 -5.45
C LEU A 118 -18.56 5.18 -5.03
N GLU A 119 -19.45 5.44 -5.98
CA GLU A 119 -20.88 5.59 -5.72
C GLU A 119 -21.52 4.28 -5.22
N ALA A 120 -21.05 3.13 -5.71
CA ALA A 120 -21.45 1.82 -5.20
C ALA A 120 -21.03 1.60 -3.74
N ILE A 121 -19.83 2.04 -3.35
CA ILE A 121 -19.37 2.02 -1.95
C ILE A 121 -20.28 2.90 -1.08
N GLU A 122 -20.63 4.11 -1.52
CA GLU A 122 -21.58 4.96 -0.78
C GLU A 122 -22.95 4.28 -0.60
N ALA A 123 -23.46 3.65 -1.65
CA ALA A 123 -24.74 2.94 -1.61
C ALA A 123 -24.71 1.74 -0.63
N GLU A 124 -23.59 1.00 -0.61
CA GLU A 124 -23.36 -0.10 0.34
C GLU A 124 -23.36 0.40 1.80
N GLU A 125 -22.67 1.50 2.10
CA GLU A 125 -22.65 2.09 3.44
C GLU A 125 -24.02 2.61 3.87
N ARG A 126 -24.79 3.22 2.96
CA ARG A 126 -26.18 3.64 3.23
C ARG A 126 -27.09 2.46 3.53
N ALA A 127 -26.96 1.36 2.79
CA ALA A 127 -27.72 0.13 3.03
C ALA A 127 -27.29 -0.53 4.35
N GLY A 128 -25.99 -0.55 4.65
CA GLY A 128 -25.45 -1.04 5.93
C GLY A 128 -25.99 -0.26 7.11
N ARG A 129 -26.09 1.07 7.00
CA ARG A 129 -26.70 1.93 8.02
C ARG A 129 -28.14 1.55 8.32
N ALA A 130 -28.95 1.33 7.28
CA ALA A 130 -30.34 0.93 7.46
C ALA A 130 -30.45 -0.43 8.17
N ARG A 131 -29.73 -1.44 7.67
CA ARG A 131 -29.72 -2.78 8.28
C ARG A 131 -29.29 -2.76 9.74
N SER A 132 -28.21 -2.05 10.05
CA SER A 132 -27.69 -1.94 11.43
C SER A 132 -28.70 -1.28 12.37
N GLY A 133 -29.45 -0.28 11.89
CA GLY A 133 -30.56 0.34 12.64
C GLY A 133 -31.68 -0.64 12.92
N ASP A 134 -32.16 -1.37 11.90
CA ASP A 134 -33.23 -2.35 12.01
C ASP A 134 -32.88 -3.51 12.96
N GLU A 135 -31.63 -4.02 12.87
CA GLU A 135 -31.12 -5.07 13.74
C GLU A 135 -31.00 -4.59 15.20
N ALA A 136 -30.52 -3.38 15.43
CA ALA A 136 -30.44 -2.79 16.75
C ALA A 136 -31.85 -2.56 17.38
N GLU A 137 -32.81 -2.12 16.56
CA GLU A 137 -34.21 -1.98 16.99
C GLU A 137 -34.81 -3.32 17.42
N ALA A 138 -34.70 -4.34 16.55
CA ALA A 138 -35.22 -5.67 16.83
C ALA A 138 -34.64 -6.25 18.13
N LYS A 139 -33.31 -6.21 18.26
CA LYS A 139 -32.59 -6.66 19.46
C LYS A 139 -33.07 -5.90 20.73
N ALA A 140 -33.15 -4.58 20.67
CA ALA A 140 -33.55 -3.77 21.82
C ALA A 140 -35.03 -3.99 22.23
N ARG A 141 -35.92 -4.28 21.27
CA ARG A 141 -37.30 -4.68 21.52
C ARG A 141 -37.40 -6.04 22.21
N ASP A 142 -36.62 -7.02 21.73
CA ASP A 142 -36.58 -8.36 22.35
C ASP A 142 -36.04 -8.31 23.78
N GLU A 143 -35.13 -7.39 24.07
CA GLU A 143 -34.59 -7.13 25.41
C GLU A 143 -35.59 -6.33 26.30
N GLY A 144 -36.75 -5.93 25.80
CA GLY A 144 -37.75 -5.17 26.54
C GLY A 144 -37.34 -3.73 26.90
N LYS A 145 -36.45 -3.12 26.13
CA LYS A 145 -35.98 -1.77 26.38
C LYS A 145 -37.06 -0.70 26.20
N SER A 146 -36.88 0.45 26.84
CA SER A 146 -37.72 1.62 26.64
C SER A 146 -37.61 2.19 25.24
N ALA A 147 -38.61 2.93 24.76
CA ALA A 147 -38.56 3.58 23.44
C ALA A 147 -37.34 4.52 23.29
N ALA A 148 -36.93 5.20 24.37
CA ALA A 148 -35.74 6.06 24.38
C ALA A 148 -34.44 5.26 24.22
N ASP A 149 -34.34 4.09 24.90
CA ASP A 149 -33.17 3.22 24.81
C ASP A 149 -33.11 2.52 23.45
N ILE A 150 -34.25 2.16 22.85
CA ILE A 150 -34.35 1.64 21.49
C ILE A 150 -33.80 2.69 20.49
N SER A 151 -34.30 3.92 20.56
CA SER A 151 -33.86 5.01 19.68
C SER A 151 -32.36 5.28 19.81
N LYS A 152 -31.81 5.21 21.02
CA LYS A 152 -30.40 5.36 21.29
C LYS A 152 -29.60 4.19 20.69
N ALA A 153 -30.01 2.96 20.91
CA ALA A 153 -29.35 1.79 20.37
C ALA A 153 -29.27 1.82 18.82
N MET A 154 -30.36 2.23 18.16
CA MET A 154 -30.38 2.45 16.72
C MET A 154 -29.38 3.53 16.30
N ALA A 155 -29.39 4.70 16.95
CA ALA A 155 -28.49 5.79 16.62
C ALA A 155 -27.02 5.38 16.76
N ASP A 156 -26.68 4.72 17.87
CA ASP A 156 -25.32 4.23 18.15
C ASP A 156 -24.86 3.20 17.10
N ALA A 157 -25.74 2.28 16.68
CA ALA A 157 -25.44 1.28 15.66
C ALA A 157 -25.28 1.88 14.25
N MET A 158 -26.02 2.94 13.95
CA MET A 158 -25.98 3.63 12.65
C MET A 158 -24.80 4.60 12.52
N GLN A 159 -24.24 5.07 13.65
CA GLN A 159 -23.22 6.13 13.65
C GLN A 159 -21.98 5.82 12.80
N PRO A 160 -21.35 4.62 12.88
CA PRO A 160 -20.18 4.31 12.08
C PRO A 160 -20.43 4.43 10.56
N TYR A 161 -21.60 3.98 10.11
CA TYR A 161 -22.00 4.10 8.71
C TYR A 161 -22.29 5.55 8.31
N THR A 162 -22.88 6.33 9.23
CA THR A 162 -23.14 7.76 9.01
C THR A 162 -21.81 8.50 8.79
N ASP A 163 -20.81 8.24 9.62
CA ASP A 163 -19.49 8.86 9.52
C ASP A 163 -18.80 8.49 8.20
N ARG A 164 -18.91 7.24 7.75
CA ARG A 164 -18.37 6.78 6.46
C ARG A 164 -19.06 7.45 5.28
N VAL A 165 -20.40 7.53 5.27
CA VAL A 165 -21.14 8.26 4.23
C VAL A 165 -20.75 9.74 4.20
N GLU A 166 -20.56 10.35 5.36
CA GLU A 166 -20.10 11.75 5.44
C GLU A 166 -18.69 11.94 4.90
N THR A 167 -17.79 10.98 5.14
CA THR A 167 -16.42 10.99 4.59
C THR A 167 -16.42 10.99 3.06
N LEU A 168 -17.34 10.30 2.42
CA LEU A 168 -17.43 10.23 0.96
C LEU A 168 -17.99 11.49 0.29
N GLN A 169 -18.60 12.41 1.02
CA GLN A 169 -19.24 13.60 0.41
C GLN A 169 -18.28 14.48 -0.37
N GLY A 170 -17.08 14.75 0.16
CA GLY A 170 -16.06 15.55 -0.51
C GLY A 170 -15.52 14.85 -1.77
N PRO A 171 -14.99 13.64 -1.66
CA PRO A 171 -14.52 12.85 -2.80
C PRO A 171 -15.54 12.70 -3.93
N LEU A 172 -16.78 12.35 -3.62
CA LEU A 172 -17.84 12.22 -4.63
C LEU A 172 -18.16 13.55 -5.30
N ALA A 173 -18.23 14.64 -4.55
CA ALA A 173 -18.48 15.96 -5.09
C ALA A 173 -17.33 16.40 -6.02
N GLU A 174 -16.07 16.15 -5.65
CA GLU A 174 -14.89 16.39 -6.47
C GLU A 174 -14.96 15.62 -7.80
N LEU A 175 -15.23 14.32 -7.75
CA LEU A 175 -15.24 13.48 -8.95
C LEU A 175 -16.39 13.81 -9.89
N ARG A 176 -17.54 14.20 -9.38
CA ARG A 176 -18.67 14.69 -10.20
C ARG A 176 -18.32 16.00 -10.92
N LEU A 177 -17.53 16.89 -10.27
CA LEU A 177 -16.99 18.08 -10.94
C LEU A 177 -16.04 17.71 -12.08
N HIS A 178 -15.11 16.79 -11.84
CA HIS A 178 -14.21 16.30 -12.88
C HIS A 178 -14.99 15.69 -14.06
N ALA A 179 -16.03 14.90 -13.78
CA ALA A 179 -16.87 14.32 -14.82
C ALA A 179 -17.61 15.40 -15.63
N ALA A 180 -18.14 16.45 -14.99
CA ALA A 180 -18.81 17.57 -15.68
C ALA A 180 -17.80 18.38 -16.54
N ILE A 181 -16.60 18.65 -16.02
CA ILE A 181 -15.54 19.32 -16.78
C ILE A 181 -15.13 18.48 -17.99
N ALA A 182 -14.92 17.17 -17.81
CA ALA A 182 -14.53 16.26 -18.88
C ALA A 182 -15.61 16.11 -19.97
N SER A 183 -16.90 16.30 -19.64
CA SER A 183 -17.99 16.30 -20.61
C SER A 183 -18.13 17.63 -21.35
N GLY A 184 -17.33 18.65 -21.03
CA GLY A 184 -17.40 19.99 -21.58
C GLY A 184 -18.53 20.86 -21.00
N ASP A 185 -19.23 20.39 -19.98
CA ASP A 185 -20.31 21.11 -19.30
C ASP A 185 -19.78 22.01 -18.16
N GLY A 186 -19.04 23.04 -18.57
CA GLY A 186 -18.44 23.98 -17.62
C GLY A 186 -19.48 24.81 -16.84
N GLU A 187 -20.70 24.97 -17.35
CA GLU A 187 -21.78 25.67 -16.62
C GLU A 187 -22.32 24.81 -15.49
N ALA A 188 -22.64 23.54 -15.76
CA ALA A 188 -23.05 22.60 -14.73
C ALA A 188 -21.96 22.38 -13.68
N ALA A 189 -20.68 22.34 -14.07
CA ALA A 189 -19.55 22.24 -13.15
C ALA A 189 -19.48 23.46 -12.21
N ARG A 190 -19.63 24.69 -12.73
CA ARG A 190 -19.68 25.92 -11.89
C ARG A 190 -20.85 25.90 -10.92
N ALA A 191 -22.03 25.59 -11.40
CA ALA A 191 -23.23 25.50 -10.57
C ALA A 191 -23.07 24.47 -9.46
N SER A 192 -22.50 23.30 -9.77
CA SER A 192 -22.22 22.24 -8.79
C SER A 192 -21.21 22.69 -7.74
N LEU A 193 -20.14 23.38 -8.15
CA LEU A 193 -19.12 23.90 -7.25
C LEU A 193 -19.66 24.99 -6.30
N GLU A 194 -20.54 25.86 -6.80
CA GLU A 194 -21.21 26.91 -6.01
C GLU A 194 -22.18 26.30 -4.98
N ALA A 195 -22.89 25.24 -5.38
CA ALA A 195 -23.85 24.53 -4.51
C ALA A 195 -23.20 23.68 -3.42
N MET A 196 -21.90 23.43 -3.50
CA MET A 196 -21.20 22.64 -2.47
C MET A 196 -21.23 23.30 -1.10
N SER A 197 -21.46 22.49 -0.07
CA SER A 197 -21.26 22.92 1.32
C SER A 197 -19.77 23.14 1.64
N ASP A 198 -19.48 23.91 2.68
CA ASP A 198 -18.12 24.10 3.15
C ASP A 198 -17.45 22.76 3.58
N LYS A 199 -18.25 21.82 4.12
CA LYS A 199 -17.79 20.48 4.46
C LYS A 199 -17.32 19.71 3.22
N GLN A 200 -18.10 19.75 2.14
CA GLN A 200 -17.72 19.10 0.88
C GLN A 200 -16.45 19.73 0.28
N ARG A 201 -16.38 21.07 0.21
CA ARG A 201 -15.17 21.78 -0.24
C ARG A 201 -13.95 21.48 0.62
N GLY A 202 -14.13 21.42 1.94
CA GLY A 202 -13.08 21.11 2.90
C GLY A 202 -12.55 19.67 2.78
N GLY A 203 -13.33 18.76 2.19
CA GLY A 203 -12.93 17.38 1.91
C GLY A 203 -12.14 17.21 0.59
N ILE A 204 -12.02 18.26 -0.23
CA ILE A 204 -11.23 18.23 -1.46
C ILE A 204 -9.81 18.75 -1.17
N ASP A 205 -8.81 18.07 -1.71
CA ASP A 205 -7.43 18.55 -1.60
C ASP A 205 -7.27 19.96 -2.21
N LYS A 206 -6.54 20.83 -1.50
CA LYS A 206 -6.41 22.25 -1.86
C LYS A 206 -5.78 22.46 -3.23
N THR A 207 -4.84 21.61 -3.62
CA THR A 207 -4.20 21.64 -4.94
C THR A 207 -5.21 21.40 -6.04
N ARG A 208 -5.97 20.30 -5.90
CA ARG A 208 -6.98 19.92 -6.90
C ARG A 208 -8.15 20.92 -6.94
N LEU A 209 -8.57 21.40 -5.79
CA LEU A 209 -9.61 22.42 -5.72
C LEU A 209 -9.17 23.74 -6.39
N ALA A 210 -7.92 24.18 -6.20
CA ALA A 210 -7.37 25.34 -6.89
C ALA A 210 -7.32 25.13 -8.40
N GLN A 211 -6.94 23.94 -8.85
CA GLN A 211 -6.92 23.59 -10.30
C GLN A 211 -8.34 23.56 -10.90
N ILE A 212 -9.33 23.06 -10.16
CA ILE A 212 -10.74 23.08 -10.57
C ILE A 212 -11.23 24.52 -10.75
N TYR A 213 -10.98 25.41 -9.78
CA TYR A 213 -11.35 26.82 -9.90
C TYR A 213 -10.68 27.48 -11.10
N LEU A 214 -9.40 27.18 -11.33
CA LEU A 214 -8.66 27.70 -12.46
C LEU A 214 -9.24 27.21 -13.79
N ALA A 215 -9.55 25.91 -13.91
CA ALA A 215 -10.16 25.32 -15.11
C ALA A 215 -11.55 25.92 -15.41
N LEU A 216 -12.27 26.35 -14.38
CA LEU A 216 -13.57 27.01 -14.51
C LEU A 216 -13.47 28.54 -14.66
N GLY A 217 -12.26 29.11 -14.74
CA GLY A 217 -12.00 30.55 -14.97
C GLY A 217 -12.11 31.41 -13.70
N ASN A 218 -12.22 30.82 -12.50
CA ASN A 218 -12.23 31.57 -11.25
C ASN A 218 -10.81 31.74 -10.69
N ASN A 219 -10.05 32.64 -11.31
CA ASN A 219 -8.66 32.91 -10.97
C ASN A 219 -8.48 33.44 -9.54
N GLU A 220 -9.44 34.18 -9.02
CA GLU A 220 -9.38 34.77 -7.67
C GLU A 220 -9.38 33.66 -6.60
N LYS A 221 -10.34 32.72 -6.69
CA LYS A 221 -10.42 31.61 -5.75
C LYS A 221 -9.25 30.63 -5.90
N ALA A 222 -8.80 30.38 -7.13
CA ALA A 222 -7.62 29.58 -7.40
C ALA A 222 -6.36 30.17 -6.70
N LEU A 223 -6.16 31.48 -6.82
CA LEU A 223 -5.06 32.21 -6.17
C LEU A 223 -5.15 32.16 -4.63
N GLU A 224 -6.34 32.39 -4.08
CA GLU A 224 -6.57 32.30 -2.62
C GLU A 224 -6.14 30.95 -2.07
N LEU A 225 -6.59 29.86 -2.70
CA LEU A 225 -6.30 28.49 -2.29
C LEU A 225 -4.81 28.13 -2.48
N ALA A 226 -4.24 28.47 -3.64
CA ALA A 226 -2.83 28.21 -3.92
C ALA A 226 -1.93 28.96 -2.93
N LYS A 227 -2.25 30.22 -2.60
CA LYS A 227 -1.52 31.00 -1.61
C LYS A 227 -1.64 30.38 -0.22
N ALA A 228 -2.84 30.05 0.23
CA ALA A 228 -3.04 29.42 1.54
C ALA A 228 -2.31 28.06 1.64
N HIS A 229 -2.24 27.31 0.54
CA HIS A 229 -1.48 26.06 0.48
C HIS A 229 0.03 26.30 0.55
N ALA A 230 0.54 27.27 -0.21
CA ALA A 230 1.96 27.65 -0.21
C ALA A 230 2.40 28.22 1.16
N ASP A 231 1.56 29.03 1.81
CA ASP A 231 1.83 29.56 3.15
C ASP A 231 1.95 28.46 4.21
N SER A 232 1.18 27.37 4.08
CA SER A 232 1.28 26.20 4.96
C SER A 232 2.46 25.29 4.63
N GLY A 233 2.95 25.32 3.40
CA GLY A 233 4.04 24.50 2.86
C GLY A 233 5.23 25.31 2.34
N LYS A 234 5.71 26.32 3.08
CA LYS A 234 6.74 27.25 2.64
C LYS A 234 8.05 26.60 2.17
N GLN A 235 8.40 25.46 2.75
CA GLN A 235 9.62 24.71 2.42
C GLN A 235 9.32 23.44 1.59
N GLN A 236 8.14 23.33 1.02
CA GLN A 236 7.73 22.21 0.19
C GLN A 236 7.66 22.66 -1.27
N LEU A 237 8.26 21.88 -2.15
CA LEU A 237 8.38 22.23 -3.57
C LEU A 237 7.01 22.36 -4.27
N GLN A 238 6.14 21.35 -4.14
CA GLN A 238 4.89 21.27 -4.89
C GLN A 238 3.91 22.42 -4.59
N PRO A 239 3.66 22.83 -3.31
CA PRO A 239 2.78 23.97 -3.03
C PRO A 239 3.28 25.29 -3.62
N GLN A 240 4.60 25.50 -3.62
CA GLN A 240 5.21 26.69 -4.19
C GLN A 240 5.12 26.68 -5.73
N ALA A 241 5.35 25.51 -6.34
CA ALA A 241 5.18 25.32 -7.79
C ALA A 241 3.74 25.57 -8.23
N LEU A 242 2.76 25.07 -7.48
CA LEU A 242 1.35 25.36 -7.71
C LEU A 242 1.07 26.88 -7.68
N LEU A 243 1.53 27.57 -6.64
CA LEU A 243 1.33 29.01 -6.51
C LEU A 243 1.92 29.77 -7.71
N ALA A 244 3.17 29.49 -8.10
CA ALA A 244 3.80 30.12 -9.25
C ALA A 244 3.00 29.88 -10.54
N SER A 245 2.55 28.64 -10.77
CA SER A 245 1.75 28.27 -11.94
C SER A 245 0.38 28.98 -11.96
N VAL A 246 -0.31 29.04 -10.83
CA VAL A 246 -1.62 29.71 -10.72
C VAL A 246 -1.47 31.23 -10.90
N GLN A 247 -0.44 31.85 -10.31
CA GLN A 247 -0.13 33.26 -10.52
C GLN A 247 0.11 33.58 -12.02
N TRP A 248 0.90 32.74 -12.69
CA TRP A 248 1.16 32.90 -14.12
C TRP A 248 -0.11 32.85 -14.96
N GLN A 249 -0.94 31.83 -14.75
CA GLN A 249 -2.18 31.63 -15.47
C GLN A 249 -3.24 32.73 -15.16
N ALA A 250 -3.18 33.30 -13.96
CA ALA A 250 -4.02 34.44 -13.58
C ALA A 250 -3.50 35.79 -14.10
N GLY A 251 -2.43 35.81 -14.92
CA GLY A 251 -1.83 37.02 -15.49
C GLY A 251 -0.92 37.82 -14.53
N LYS A 252 -0.63 37.31 -13.33
CA LYS A 252 0.24 37.94 -12.35
C LYS A 252 1.69 37.55 -12.56
N GLN A 253 2.24 37.94 -13.71
CA GLN A 253 3.54 37.47 -14.18
C GLN A 253 4.73 37.83 -13.25
N ASP A 254 4.74 39.04 -12.69
CA ASP A 254 5.84 39.47 -11.80
C ASP A 254 5.82 38.70 -10.48
N GLU A 255 4.61 38.48 -9.90
CA GLU A 255 4.45 37.63 -8.72
C GLU A 255 4.86 36.19 -9.01
N ALA A 256 4.47 35.64 -10.17
CA ALA A 256 4.85 34.30 -10.62
C ALA A 256 6.37 34.11 -10.72
N LYS A 257 7.06 35.08 -11.33
CA LYS A 257 8.55 35.09 -11.43
C LYS A 257 9.21 35.14 -10.05
N ALA A 258 8.70 35.98 -9.14
CA ALA A 258 9.23 36.05 -7.77
C ALA A 258 9.04 34.73 -7.00
N THR A 259 7.87 34.10 -7.13
CA THR A 259 7.60 32.79 -6.51
C THR A 259 8.47 31.71 -7.16
N PHE A 260 8.68 31.78 -8.48
CA PHE A 260 9.51 30.82 -9.21
C PHE A 260 10.99 30.84 -8.77
N GLU A 261 11.58 32.00 -8.44
CA GLU A 261 12.92 32.05 -7.89
C GLU A 261 13.04 31.26 -6.57
N HIS A 262 12.02 31.32 -5.71
CA HIS A 262 11.97 30.47 -4.53
C HIS A 262 11.84 28.97 -4.87
N VAL A 263 10.97 28.64 -5.85
CA VAL A 263 10.81 27.25 -6.34
C VAL A 263 12.14 26.71 -6.87
N ARG A 264 12.91 27.46 -7.60
CA ARG A 264 14.23 27.04 -8.11
C ARG A 264 15.18 26.60 -7.00
N THR A 265 15.16 27.31 -5.88
CA THR A 265 15.97 26.99 -4.69
C THR A 265 15.49 25.71 -4.01
N LEU A 266 14.17 25.54 -3.85
CA LEU A 266 13.56 24.34 -3.26
C LEU A 266 13.78 23.09 -4.12
N ALA A 267 13.85 23.26 -5.44
CA ALA A 267 14.00 22.17 -6.40
C ALA A 267 15.43 21.62 -6.52
N ALA A 268 16.37 22.10 -5.73
CA ALA A 268 17.79 21.71 -5.84
C ALA A 268 18.02 20.18 -5.85
N ALA A 269 17.27 19.44 -5.05
CA ALA A 269 17.35 17.97 -4.95
C ALA A 269 16.21 17.24 -5.70
N ALA A 270 15.30 17.97 -6.35
CA ALA A 270 14.16 17.39 -7.04
C ALA A 270 14.57 16.58 -8.27
N ASP A 271 13.76 15.63 -8.67
CA ASP A 271 13.89 14.98 -9.97
C ASP A 271 13.74 16.02 -11.08
N ARG A 272 14.44 15.81 -12.19
CA ARG A 272 14.35 16.72 -13.33
C ARG A 272 13.04 16.54 -14.06
N ALA A 273 12.39 17.64 -14.40
CA ALA A 273 11.14 17.63 -15.16
C ALA A 273 11.28 17.08 -16.60
N ASP A 274 12.52 17.10 -17.13
CA ASP A 274 12.88 16.68 -18.49
C ASP A 274 13.48 15.26 -18.57
N CYS A 275 13.64 14.57 -17.45
CA CYS A 275 14.22 13.22 -17.38
C CYS A 275 13.14 12.16 -17.21
N GLY A 276 12.73 11.54 -18.30
CA GLY A 276 11.89 10.34 -18.30
C GLY A 276 10.39 10.59 -18.11
N LYS A 277 9.88 10.59 -16.88
CA LYS A 277 8.45 10.82 -16.61
C LYS A 277 8.14 12.30 -16.48
N SER A 278 7.02 12.70 -17.06
CA SER A 278 6.48 14.04 -16.85
C SER A 278 6.11 14.23 -15.37
N LEU A 279 6.56 15.34 -14.80
CA LEU A 279 6.10 15.87 -13.52
C LEU A 279 5.26 17.10 -13.76
N PRO A 280 3.93 16.99 -14.03
CA PRO A 280 3.08 18.10 -14.43
C PRO A 280 3.20 19.34 -13.52
N PRO A 281 3.31 19.23 -12.18
CA PRO A 281 3.53 20.41 -11.34
C PRO A 281 4.77 21.20 -11.66
N LEU A 282 5.85 20.56 -12.14
CA LEU A 282 7.09 21.22 -12.50
C LEU A 282 7.11 21.62 -13.99
N THR A 283 6.53 20.82 -14.89
CA THR A 283 6.48 21.15 -16.33
C THR A 283 5.63 22.40 -16.62
N ARG A 284 4.60 22.67 -15.78
CA ARG A 284 3.82 23.90 -15.87
C ARG A 284 4.61 25.18 -15.58
N LEU A 285 5.82 25.08 -15.05
CA LEU A 285 6.69 26.21 -14.77
C LEU A 285 7.51 26.63 -16.00
N ALA A 286 7.54 25.83 -17.07
CA ALA A 286 8.32 26.10 -18.27
C ALA A 286 8.08 27.50 -18.87
N PRO A 287 6.82 28.01 -19.00
CA PRO A 287 6.58 29.37 -19.51
C PRO A 287 7.17 30.46 -18.60
N ILE A 288 7.27 30.22 -17.29
CA ILE A 288 7.85 31.17 -16.34
C ILE A 288 9.36 31.18 -16.49
N ALA A 289 9.99 30.02 -16.63
CA ALA A 289 11.42 29.87 -16.87
C ALA A 289 11.83 30.55 -18.17
N GLU A 290 11.08 30.33 -19.26
CA GLU A 290 11.29 30.99 -20.56
C GLU A 290 11.19 32.51 -20.43
N ALA A 291 10.14 33.02 -19.78
CA ALA A 291 9.96 34.46 -19.58
C ALA A 291 10.99 35.09 -18.61
N ALA A 292 11.70 34.27 -17.84
CA ALA A 292 12.84 34.67 -17.01
C ALA A 292 14.18 34.55 -17.75
N GLY A 293 14.18 34.09 -19.01
CA GLY A 293 15.38 33.89 -19.82
C GLY A 293 16.27 32.72 -19.34
N ILE A 294 15.68 31.72 -18.71
CA ILE A 294 16.40 30.56 -18.19
C ILE A 294 16.21 29.39 -19.15
N GLU A 295 17.31 28.94 -19.75
CA GLU A 295 17.37 27.79 -20.63
C GLU A 295 17.85 26.52 -19.90
N GLY A 296 17.28 25.38 -20.25
CA GLY A 296 17.68 24.06 -19.70
C GLY A 296 17.21 23.83 -18.27
N ASP A 297 18.10 23.33 -17.43
CA ASP A 297 17.80 23.00 -16.01
C ASP A 297 17.70 24.28 -15.17
N TRP A 298 16.50 24.65 -14.81
CA TRP A 298 16.24 25.87 -14.05
C TRP A 298 16.43 25.74 -12.52
N ARG A 299 16.76 24.55 -12.01
CA ARG A 299 17.04 24.33 -10.59
C ARG A 299 18.32 25.03 -10.15
N ILE A 300 18.34 25.50 -8.91
CA ILE A 300 19.55 26.07 -8.31
C ILE A 300 20.17 25.03 -7.39
N PRO A 301 21.36 24.47 -7.73
CA PRO A 301 22.02 23.49 -6.86
C PRO A 301 22.30 24.10 -5.48
N GLN A 302 22.04 23.33 -4.43
CA GLN A 302 22.42 23.74 -3.08
C GLN A 302 23.93 23.59 -2.90
N THR A 303 24.55 24.61 -2.33
CA THR A 303 25.92 24.48 -1.80
C THR A 303 25.80 23.81 -0.42
N PRO A 304 26.49 22.69 -0.18
CA PRO A 304 26.53 22.10 1.15
C PRO A 304 26.98 23.11 2.19
N ALA A 305 26.36 23.13 3.35
CA ALA A 305 26.82 23.95 4.45
C ALA A 305 28.15 23.39 4.99
N ASP A 306 29.10 24.27 5.28
CA ASP A 306 30.44 23.88 5.74
C ASP A 306 30.47 23.34 7.18
N ASP A 307 29.35 23.54 7.93
CA ASP A 307 29.25 23.23 9.36
C ASP A 307 28.46 21.93 9.66
N ILE A 308 28.09 21.16 8.65
CA ILE A 308 27.28 19.93 8.85
C ILE A 308 28.08 18.72 9.31
N GLY A 309 29.39 18.85 9.50
CA GLY A 309 30.29 17.77 9.89
C GLY A 309 30.45 16.70 8.83
N GLU A 310 31.05 15.58 9.22
CA GLU A 310 31.23 14.43 8.35
C GLU A 310 29.90 13.66 8.26
N ARG A 311 29.41 13.46 7.04
CA ARG A 311 28.21 12.66 6.81
C ARG A 311 28.57 11.17 6.81
N PRO A 312 27.77 10.32 7.45
CA PRO A 312 27.95 8.89 7.29
C PRO A 312 27.78 8.49 5.83
N ASP A 313 28.53 7.50 5.40
CA ASP A 313 28.28 6.84 4.12
C ASP A 313 26.85 6.31 4.10
N LEU A 314 26.06 6.71 3.11
CA LEU A 314 24.65 6.30 3.01
C LEU A 314 24.51 4.78 2.87
N ASP A 315 25.46 4.12 2.22
CA ASP A 315 25.48 2.66 2.08
C ASP A 315 25.72 1.96 3.42
N SER A 316 26.32 2.67 4.40
CA SER A 316 26.49 2.14 5.77
C SER A 316 25.21 2.16 6.60
N LEU A 317 24.18 2.88 6.17
CA LEU A 317 22.87 2.98 6.85
C LEU A 317 21.90 1.83 6.51
N GLY A 318 22.35 0.92 5.67
CA GLY A 318 21.56 -0.20 5.17
C GLY A 318 20.84 0.09 3.85
N PRO A 319 20.24 -0.92 3.22
CA PRO A 319 19.59 -0.78 1.94
C PRO A 319 18.32 0.09 2.04
N LEU A 320 18.08 0.92 1.02
CA LEU A 320 16.84 1.69 0.88
C LEU A 320 15.61 0.80 0.70
N GLU A 321 15.81 -0.37 0.11
CA GLU A 321 14.77 -1.33 -0.19
C GLU A 321 15.03 -2.63 0.58
N TRP A 322 13.98 -3.16 1.17
CA TRP A 322 14.02 -4.55 1.67
C TRP A 322 14.07 -5.49 0.47
N THR A 323 14.94 -6.48 0.56
CA THR A 323 15.04 -7.58 -0.41
C THR A 323 15.00 -8.91 0.32
N ALA A 324 14.31 -9.90 -0.24
CA ALA A 324 14.32 -11.26 0.30
C ALA A 324 15.75 -11.80 0.33
N TRP A 325 16.17 -12.35 1.48
CA TRP A 325 17.51 -12.95 1.62
C TRP A 325 17.57 -14.34 1.01
N GLN A 326 18.75 -14.81 0.71
CA GLN A 326 18.96 -16.19 0.25
C GLN A 326 18.64 -17.15 1.42
N ALA A 327 17.72 -18.10 1.20
CA ALA A 327 17.45 -19.12 2.22
C ALA A 327 18.71 -19.95 2.53
N GLY A 328 18.92 -20.27 3.78
CA GLY A 328 20.04 -21.10 4.21
C GLY A 328 19.99 -22.51 3.58
N ALA A 329 21.14 -23.06 3.26
CA ALA A 329 21.22 -24.44 2.78
C ALA A 329 20.93 -25.40 3.93
N TRP A 330 19.92 -26.25 3.76
CA TRP A 330 19.49 -27.23 4.75
C TRP A 330 19.62 -28.67 4.24
N THR A 331 19.74 -29.60 5.18
CA THR A 331 19.67 -31.04 4.95
C THR A 331 18.70 -31.67 5.95
N ALA A 332 18.03 -32.75 5.53
CA ALA A 332 17.11 -33.55 6.32
C ALA A 332 17.12 -34.99 5.82
N VAL A 333 16.43 -35.89 6.49
CA VAL A 333 16.42 -37.31 6.14
C VAL A 333 14.99 -37.78 5.89
N ALA A 334 14.75 -38.44 4.76
CA ALA A 334 13.46 -39.02 4.45
C ALA A 334 13.19 -40.27 5.32
N ALA A 335 11.95 -40.74 5.34
CA ALA A 335 11.49 -41.90 6.08
C ALA A 335 12.27 -43.20 5.78
N ASP A 336 12.78 -43.34 4.56
CA ASP A 336 13.58 -44.47 4.13
C ASP A 336 15.10 -44.32 4.41
N GLY A 337 15.50 -43.26 5.09
CA GLY A 337 16.87 -42.94 5.37
C GLY A 337 17.63 -42.18 4.29
N THR A 338 16.96 -41.84 3.18
CA THR A 338 17.57 -41.07 2.07
C THR A 338 17.82 -39.63 2.51
N PRO A 339 19.03 -39.06 2.31
CA PRO A 339 19.28 -37.64 2.56
C PRO A 339 18.56 -36.78 1.51
N VAL A 340 17.92 -35.71 1.99
CA VAL A 340 17.24 -34.69 1.19
C VAL A 340 17.82 -33.32 1.57
N SER A 341 17.98 -32.45 0.59
CA SER A 341 18.61 -31.14 0.79
C SER A 341 17.84 -30.02 0.07
N SER A 342 18.14 -28.79 0.42
CA SER A 342 17.65 -27.61 -0.30
C SER A 342 18.04 -27.64 -1.79
N GLY A 343 19.12 -28.33 -2.18
CA GLY A 343 19.57 -28.51 -3.55
C GLY A 343 18.58 -29.29 -4.43
N ASP A 344 17.80 -30.22 -3.85
CA ASP A 344 16.79 -31.04 -4.55
C ASP A 344 15.56 -30.20 -4.98
N TYR A 345 15.43 -29.04 -4.36
CA TYR A 345 14.39 -28.05 -4.64
C TYR A 345 14.90 -26.82 -5.41
N ALA A 346 16.15 -26.84 -5.89
CA ALA A 346 16.69 -25.74 -6.68
C ALA A 346 15.82 -25.49 -7.94
N GLY A 347 15.43 -24.23 -8.14
CA GLY A 347 14.55 -23.84 -9.25
C GLY A 347 13.06 -24.14 -9.05
N LYS A 348 12.66 -24.66 -7.87
CA LYS A 348 11.27 -25.00 -7.55
C LYS A 348 10.81 -24.21 -6.32
N PRO A 349 9.73 -23.40 -6.43
CA PRO A 349 9.15 -22.77 -5.26
C PRO A 349 8.55 -23.84 -4.34
N HIS A 350 8.70 -23.67 -3.02
CA HIS A 350 8.21 -24.65 -2.06
C HIS A 350 7.93 -24.03 -0.69
N VAL A 351 7.08 -24.69 0.08
CA VAL A 351 6.74 -24.33 1.46
C VAL A 351 7.41 -25.33 2.41
N ILE A 352 7.98 -24.85 3.52
CA ILE A 352 8.57 -25.67 4.56
C ILE A 352 7.85 -25.39 5.87
N LEU A 353 7.38 -26.45 6.54
CA LEU A 353 6.88 -26.43 7.90
C LEU A 353 7.97 -27.05 8.80
N LEU A 354 8.51 -26.26 9.72
CA LEU A 354 9.42 -26.74 10.76
C LEU A 354 8.61 -27.03 12.03
N THR A 355 8.56 -28.27 12.44
CA THR A 355 7.72 -28.76 13.54
C THR A 355 8.55 -29.39 14.65
N LEU A 356 8.06 -29.28 15.91
CA LEU A 356 8.76 -29.78 17.10
C LEU A 356 8.46 -31.26 17.41
N GLY A 357 8.00 -31.99 16.41
CA GLY A 357 7.75 -33.42 16.50
C GLY A 357 6.31 -33.77 16.89
N MET A 358 6.04 -35.09 16.86
CA MET A 358 4.70 -35.66 17.08
C MET A 358 4.17 -35.45 18.50
N ALA A 359 5.06 -35.24 19.47
CA ALA A 359 4.69 -34.96 20.87
C ALA A 359 4.09 -33.53 21.03
N CYS A 360 4.23 -32.69 20.02
CA CYS A 360 3.68 -31.33 20.00
C CYS A 360 2.25 -31.34 19.43
N GLU A 361 1.24 -31.16 20.27
CA GLU A 361 -0.17 -31.15 19.86
C GLU A 361 -0.45 -30.02 18.85
N HIS A 362 0.11 -28.83 19.06
CA HIS A 362 -0.05 -27.71 18.16
C HIS A 362 0.58 -27.94 16.79
N CYS A 363 1.69 -28.70 16.72
CA CYS A 363 2.30 -29.09 15.45
C CYS A 363 1.37 -30.02 14.65
N ASN A 364 0.71 -30.96 15.35
CA ASN A 364 -0.23 -31.88 14.72
C ASN A 364 -1.43 -31.13 14.15
N ASP A 365 -1.95 -30.12 14.86
CA ASP A 365 -3.00 -29.25 14.36
C ASP A 365 -2.54 -28.45 13.13
N GLN A 366 -1.30 -27.95 13.13
CA GLN A 366 -0.72 -27.25 11.96
C GLN A 366 -0.60 -28.19 10.76
N VAL A 367 0.02 -29.34 10.94
CA VAL A 367 0.18 -30.33 9.84
C VAL A 367 -1.18 -30.71 9.28
N LYS A 368 -2.18 -30.95 10.14
CA LYS A 368 -3.55 -31.23 9.71
C LYS A 368 -4.16 -30.10 8.88
N ALA A 369 -4.01 -28.83 9.30
CA ALA A 369 -4.52 -27.71 8.52
C ALA A 369 -3.89 -27.63 7.11
N PHE A 370 -2.59 -27.94 6.99
CA PHE A 370 -1.92 -27.98 5.70
C PHE A 370 -2.25 -29.25 4.88
N VAL A 371 -2.56 -30.37 5.53
CA VAL A 371 -3.11 -31.56 4.87
C VAL A 371 -4.48 -31.28 4.26
N ASP A 372 -5.35 -30.59 5.01
CA ASP A 372 -6.69 -30.22 4.52
C ASP A 372 -6.61 -29.25 3.33
N ALA A 373 -5.54 -28.46 3.22
CA ALA A 373 -5.26 -27.54 2.11
C ALA A 373 -4.33 -28.12 1.03
N ALA A 374 -3.86 -29.37 1.14
CA ALA A 374 -2.78 -29.92 0.30
C ALA A 374 -3.10 -29.86 -1.20
N SER A 375 -4.34 -30.14 -1.60
CA SER A 375 -4.76 -30.05 -3.01
C SER A 375 -4.61 -28.65 -3.60
N GLN A 376 -4.83 -27.60 -2.82
CA GLN A 376 -4.68 -26.22 -3.27
C GLN A 376 -3.20 -25.86 -3.51
N PHE A 377 -2.31 -26.36 -2.64
CA PHE A 377 -0.85 -26.20 -2.83
C PHE A 377 -0.34 -26.99 -4.04
N GLU A 378 -0.84 -28.22 -4.24
CA GLU A 378 -0.51 -29.02 -5.41
C GLU A 378 -0.96 -28.36 -6.72
N GLU A 379 -2.20 -27.86 -6.77
CA GLU A 379 -2.72 -27.08 -7.92
C GLU A 379 -1.90 -25.82 -8.21
N ALA A 380 -1.35 -25.20 -7.17
CA ALA A 380 -0.45 -24.05 -7.30
C ALA A 380 1.00 -24.42 -7.66
N GLY A 381 1.33 -25.71 -7.75
CA GLY A 381 2.69 -26.17 -8.01
C GLY A 381 3.67 -25.92 -6.84
N LEU A 382 3.16 -25.87 -5.63
CA LEU A 382 3.89 -25.56 -4.39
C LEU A 382 3.99 -26.80 -3.49
N PRO A 383 5.02 -27.64 -3.60
CA PRO A 383 5.22 -28.74 -2.67
C PRO A 383 5.38 -28.22 -1.25
N VAL A 384 4.72 -28.91 -0.31
CA VAL A 384 4.81 -28.62 1.14
C VAL A 384 5.67 -29.71 1.79
N LEU A 385 6.74 -29.28 2.45
CA LEU A 385 7.68 -30.13 3.20
C LEU A 385 7.43 -29.96 4.69
N VAL A 386 7.37 -31.03 5.44
CA VAL A 386 7.33 -31.04 6.89
C VAL A 386 8.68 -31.55 7.40
N ILE A 387 9.48 -30.70 8.01
CA ILE A 387 10.75 -31.07 8.65
C ILE A 387 10.53 -31.10 10.17
N SER A 388 10.62 -32.28 10.77
CA SER A 388 10.34 -32.53 12.18
C SER A 388 11.62 -32.73 12.98
N THR A 389 11.59 -32.43 14.28
CA THR A 389 12.64 -32.82 15.24
C THR A 389 12.63 -34.32 15.54
N ASP A 390 11.63 -35.06 15.07
CA ASP A 390 11.56 -36.52 15.26
C ASP A 390 12.66 -37.25 14.48
N SER A 391 12.99 -38.46 14.93
CA SER A 391 13.90 -39.34 14.20
C SER A 391 13.31 -39.79 12.85
N ALA A 392 14.15 -40.25 11.91
CA ALA A 392 13.68 -40.79 10.64
C ALA A 392 12.73 -41.99 10.80
N GLU A 393 12.93 -42.81 11.87
CA GLU A 393 12.08 -43.95 12.22
C GLU A 393 10.68 -43.48 12.68
N ASP A 394 10.60 -42.44 13.50
CA ASP A 394 9.34 -41.86 13.97
C ASP A 394 8.59 -41.18 12.84
N VAL A 395 9.32 -40.47 11.97
CA VAL A 395 8.76 -39.88 10.74
C VAL A 395 8.19 -40.96 9.82
N ALA A 396 8.86 -42.10 9.65
CA ALA A 396 8.36 -43.21 8.85
C ALA A 396 7.03 -43.76 9.38
N MET A 397 6.89 -43.89 10.70
CA MET A 397 5.66 -44.37 11.35
C MET A 397 4.50 -43.40 11.21
N SER A 398 4.75 -42.09 11.15
CA SER A 398 3.73 -41.05 11.15
C SER A 398 3.31 -40.59 9.75
N SER A 399 4.18 -40.78 8.75
CA SER A 399 4.01 -40.18 7.42
C SER A 399 3.36 -41.09 6.38
N GLU A 400 3.08 -42.36 6.70
CA GLU A 400 2.60 -43.39 5.77
C GLU A 400 1.30 -43.01 5.01
N SER A 401 0.52 -42.05 5.54
CA SER A 401 -0.73 -41.56 4.93
C SER A 401 -0.78 -40.04 4.66
N LEU A 402 0.34 -39.34 4.87
CA LEU A 402 0.35 -37.89 4.69
C LEU A 402 0.53 -37.53 3.20
N PRO A 403 -0.30 -36.63 2.61
CA PRO A 403 -0.11 -36.13 1.24
C PRO A 403 1.03 -35.12 1.15
N LEU A 404 1.81 -34.92 2.21
CA LEU A 404 2.93 -33.97 2.34
C LEU A 404 4.25 -34.74 2.45
N THR A 405 5.35 -34.13 2.01
CA THR A 405 6.68 -34.72 2.16
C THR A 405 7.19 -34.55 3.59
N ALA A 406 7.23 -35.60 4.37
CA ALA A 406 7.74 -35.58 5.74
C ALA A 406 9.22 -36.00 5.81
N LEU A 407 10.02 -35.23 6.56
CA LEU A 407 11.45 -35.36 6.70
C LEU A 407 11.87 -35.21 8.17
N SER A 408 12.92 -35.92 8.57
CA SER A 408 13.58 -35.80 9.86
C SER A 408 14.65 -34.70 9.81
N GLY A 409 14.58 -33.73 10.69
CA GLY A 409 15.60 -32.72 11.00
C GLY A 409 16.07 -32.82 12.42
N ALA A 410 16.17 -34.05 12.96
CA ALA A 410 16.51 -34.36 14.37
C ALA A 410 17.86 -33.78 14.83
N ASP A 411 18.80 -33.51 13.92
CA ASP A 411 20.09 -32.87 14.20
C ASP A 411 19.97 -31.34 14.46
N GLY A 412 18.81 -30.74 14.14
CA GLY A 412 18.54 -29.31 14.28
C GLY A 412 19.20 -28.41 13.23
N GLU A 413 19.95 -28.97 12.28
CA GLU A 413 20.67 -28.21 11.25
C GLU A 413 19.71 -27.44 10.33
N ALA A 414 18.61 -28.06 9.89
CA ALA A 414 17.59 -27.39 9.07
C ALA A 414 16.94 -26.23 9.81
N PHE A 415 16.70 -26.34 11.11
CA PHE A 415 16.14 -25.26 11.93
C PHE A 415 17.09 -24.06 12.02
N ARG A 416 18.39 -24.31 12.20
CA ARG A 416 19.41 -23.24 12.23
C ARG A 416 19.55 -22.57 10.87
N ALA A 417 19.61 -23.38 9.81
CA ALA A 417 19.77 -22.87 8.46
C ALA A 417 18.59 -21.98 8.00
N LEU A 418 17.40 -22.19 8.57
CA LEU A 418 16.17 -21.48 8.22
C LEU A 418 15.75 -20.46 9.31
N ASP A 419 16.68 -20.00 10.16
CA ASP A 419 16.44 -19.01 11.22
C ASP A 419 15.28 -19.37 12.18
N ALA A 420 15.08 -20.67 12.43
CA ALA A 420 14.07 -21.22 13.33
C ALA A 420 14.70 -21.88 14.56
N TRP A 421 15.71 -21.25 15.11
CA TRP A 421 16.44 -21.70 16.28
C TRP A 421 16.55 -20.59 17.30
N ASP A 422 16.20 -20.89 18.56
CA ASP A 422 16.45 -19.99 19.67
C ASP A 422 17.87 -20.24 20.20
N ASP A 423 18.79 -19.34 19.89
CA ASP A 423 20.20 -19.46 20.33
C ASP A 423 20.38 -19.29 21.84
N PHE A 424 19.48 -18.58 22.51
CA PHE A 424 19.55 -18.36 23.96
C PHE A 424 19.14 -19.61 24.72
N GLU A 425 17.99 -20.19 24.37
CA GLU A 425 17.50 -21.43 24.99
C GLU A 425 18.13 -22.69 24.36
N SER A 426 18.79 -22.53 23.20
CA SER A 426 19.38 -23.65 22.42
C SER A 426 18.33 -24.68 21.98
N ILE A 427 17.16 -24.25 21.57
CA ILE A 427 16.03 -25.09 21.15
C ILE A 427 15.50 -24.72 19.77
N PRO A 428 14.92 -25.67 19.01
CA PRO A 428 14.22 -25.39 17.79
C PRO A 428 12.90 -24.63 18.05
N MET A 429 12.49 -23.80 17.09
CA MET A 429 11.21 -23.10 17.08
C MET A 429 10.33 -23.60 15.92
N HIS A 430 9.02 -23.39 16.02
CA HIS A 430 8.16 -23.55 14.86
C HIS A 430 8.51 -22.52 13.80
N ALA A 431 8.50 -22.94 12.54
CA ALA A 431 8.52 -21.99 11.44
C ALA A 431 7.68 -22.50 10.26
N THR A 432 7.13 -21.56 9.53
CA THR A 432 6.54 -21.79 8.21
C THR A 432 7.24 -20.85 7.24
N CYS A 433 7.82 -21.41 6.19
CA CYS A 433 8.67 -20.70 5.26
C CYS A 433 8.13 -20.86 3.83
N TYR A 434 8.17 -19.79 3.03
CA TYR A 434 8.06 -19.87 1.58
C TYR A 434 9.38 -19.49 0.94
N VAL A 435 9.95 -20.45 0.20
CA VAL A 435 11.17 -20.27 -0.59
C VAL A 435 10.80 -20.24 -2.06
N SER A 436 11.12 -19.15 -2.74
CA SER A 436 10.85 -18.98 -4.18
C SER A 436 11.82 -19.78 -5.07
N ALA A 437 11.51 -19.90 -6.36
CA ALA A 437 12.32 -20.66 -7.32
C ALA A 437 13.79 -20.18 -7.41
N ASP A 438 14.07 -18.91 -7.13
CA ASP A 438 15.41 -18.34 -7.07
C ASP A 438 16.14 -18.60 -5.72
N GLY A 439 15.53 -19.41 -4.85
CA GLY A 439 16.10 -19.82 -3.57
C GLY A 439 15.98 -18.75 -2.46
N ARG A 440 15.16 -17.72 -2.64
CA ARG A 440 15.01 -16.64 -1.66
C ARG A 440 13.87 -16.91 -0.70
N MET A 441 14.10 -16.60 0.58
CA MET A 441 13.08 -16.60 1.64
C MET A 441 12.14 -15.40 1.43
N ARG A 442 11.01 -15.63 0.76
CA ARG A 442 10.03 -14.59 0.44
C ARG A 442 9.04 -14.34 1.57
N TRP A 443 8.75 -15.36 2.35
CA TRP A 443 7.86 -15.27 3.50
C TRP A 443 8.30 -16.23 4.58
N GLN A 444 8.22 -15.78 5.83
CA GLN A 444 8.52 -16.61 6.98
C GLN A 444 7.69 -16.14 8.18
N HIS A 445 7.20 -17.11 8.91
CA HIS A 445 6.65 -16.94 10.25
C HIS A 445 7.36 -17.92 11.18
N ASN A 446 8.05 -17.44 12.18
CA ASN A 446 8.73 -18.25 13.18
C ASN A 446 8.36 -17.81 14.60
N GLY A 447 8.41 -18.72 15.56
CA GLY A 447 8.09 -18.46 16.96
C GLY A 447 7.73 -19.70 17.75
N TYR A 448 7.25 -19.47 18.97
CA TYR A 448 6.86 -20.56 19.87
C TYR A 448 5.50 -21.18 19.50
N GLU A 449 4.71 -20.53 18.67
CA GLU A 449 3.45 -21.07 18.17
C GLU A 449 3.49 -21.31 16.68
N PRO A 450 2.90 -22.40 16.16
CA PRO A 450 2.88 -22.70 14.74
C PRO A 450 1.91 -21.77 13.99
N PHE A 451 2.20 -21.55 12.72
CA PHE A 451 1.34 -20.82 11.82
C PHE A 451 0.19 -21.69 11.31
N MET A 452 -1.07 -21.23 11.47
CA MET A 452 -2.28 -22.04 11.29
C MET A 452 -3.17 -21.65 10.10
N LEU A 453 -2.70 -20.77 9.17
CA LEU A 453 -3.52 -20.18 8.11
C LEU A 453 -3.00 -20.50 6.70
N PRO A 454 -3.11 -21.76 6.23
CA PRO A 454 -2.61 -22.15 4.90
C PRO A 454 -3.23 -21.35 3.75
N ASP A 455 -4.53 -21.04 3.81
CA ASP A 455 -5.21 -20.25 2.77
C ASP A 455 -4.64 -18.83 2.66
N PHE A 456 -4.36 -18.19 3.81
CA PHE A 456 -3.68 -16.90 3.84
C PHE A 456 -2.30 -16.98 3.19
N LEU A 457 -1.50 -18.00 3.55
CA LEU A 457 -0.16 -18.18 3.00
C LEU A 457 -0.21 -18.36 1.47
N LEU A 458 -1.15 -19.15 0.98
CA LEU A 458 -1.30 -19.39 -0.46
C LEU A 458 -1.67 -18.12 -1.23
N GLN A 459 -2.55 -17.28 -0.65
CA GLN A 459 -2.90 -15.97 -1.22
C GLN A 459 -1.68 -15.04 -1.20
N GLU A 460 -0.94 -15.02 -0.10
CA GLU A 460 0.24 -14.17 0.05
C GLU A 460 1.38 -14.59 -0.90
N ILE A 461 1.60 -15.88 -1.10
CA ILE A 461 2.56 -16.39 -2.08
C ILE A 461 2.19 -15.89 -3.49
N LYS A 462 0.92 -16.02 -3.88
CA LYS A 462 0.44 -15.52 -5.18
C LYS A 462 0.68 -14.03 -5.36
N ARG A 463 0.45 -13.24 -4.29
CA ARG A 463 0.72 -11.80 -4.30
C ARG A 463 2.21 -11.51 -4.43
N LEU A 464 3.06 -12.16 -3.63
CA LEU A 464 4.50 -11.95 -3.64
C LEU A 464 5.13 -12.31 -4.99
N ASP A 465 4.67 -13.37 -5.64
CA ASP A 465 5.16 -13.79 -6.95
C ASP A 465 4.82 -12.76 -8.05
N GLN A 466 3.68 -12.08 -7.95
CA GLN A 466 3.32 -10.99 -8.86
C GLN A 466 4.18 -9.73 -8.65
N LEU A 467 4.77 -9.55 -7.45
CA LEU A 467 5.62 -8.42 -7.10
C LEU A 467 7.09 -8.62 -7.46
N VAL A 468 7.48 -9.79 -7.96
CA VAL A 468 8.88 -10.07 -8.37
C VAL A 468 9.30 -9.17 -9.53
N ALA A 469 8.41 -8.94 -10.49
CA ALA A 469 8.67 -8.06 -11.62
C ALA A 469 8.21 -6.63 -11.31
N ARG A 470 9.16 -5.67 -11.34
CA ARG A 470 8.81 -4.25 -11.20
C ARG A 470 7.97 -3.81 -12.42
N PRO A 471 6.78 -3.22 -12.23
CA PRO A 471 5.99 -2.70 -13.34
C PRO A 471 6.74 -1.64 -14.14
N ALA A 472 6.69 -1.71 -15.47
CA ALA A 472 7.40 -0.78 -16.36
C ALA A 472 7.03 0.69 -16.14
N CYS A 473 5.80 0.98 -15.66
CA CYS A 473 5.37 2.34 -15.31
C CYS A 473 6.13 2.94 -14.13
N LEU A 474 6.82 2.13 -13.33
CA LEU A 474 7.69 2.56 -12.23
C LEU A 474 9.14 2.79 -12.71
N ASP A 475 9.52 2.29 -13.87
CA ASP A 475 10.85 2.51 -14.42
C ASP A 475 10.97 3.93 -14.98
N ARG A 476 11.94 4.67 -14.47
CA ARG A 476 12.20 6.07 -14.85
C ARG A 476 13.53 6.27 -15.56
N ARG A 477 14.21 5.18 -15.86
CA ARG A 477 15.53 5.22 -16.49
C ARG A 477 15.46 4.98 -17.99
#